data_2d666bb8fb1ffe0f7da26b6e64abb54a
#
_entry.id   2d666bb8fb1ffe0f7da26b6e64abb54a
#
_cell.length_a   1.000
_cell.length_b   1.000
_cell.length_c   1.000
_cell.angle_alpha   90.00
_cell.angle_beta   90.00
_cell.angle_gamma   90.00
#
_symmetry.space_group_name_H-M   'P 1'
#
loop_
_entity.id
_entity.type
_entity.pdbx_description
1 polymer ?
#
loop_
_entity_poly.entity_id
_entity_poly.type
_entity_poly.pdbx_seq_one_letter_code
_entity_poly.pdbx_strand_id
1 'polypeptide(L)'
;MPIAELNGPEGRTGYTYDNTITNIYKTQQTVCITTANENVEKSMMWMDYVYSPEGEILFNLGVEGISYEIGEDGKPHYTEALTNDPQGRPQNQMQLLYAPGGSQWPVNVTMDALYCQKTDIELNAFETYSSNIPETSEILPPFTLTEEEMSSITSKLTDVNTYVDEALGSLAIGKISIEEIDTVVIPRLESLGIGDVLDVYQIAYERYMSKA
;
A
#
# COMPACT_ATOMS: atom_id res chain seq x y z
N MET A 1 11.20 12.58 -13.78
CA MET A 1 10.04 12.89 -14.63
C MET A 1 9.12 11.68 -14.55
N PRO A 2 7.89 11.79 -14.08
CA PRO A 2 6.95 10.69 -14.06
C PRO A 2 6.66 10.25 -15.49
N ILE A 3 6.54 8.96 -15.70
CA ILE A 3 6.15 8.37 -16.98
C ILE A 3 4.77 7.77 -16.74
N ALA A 4 3.79 8.18 -17.55
CA ALA A 4 2.48 7.54 -17.53
C ALA A 4 2.62 6.04 -17.83
N GLU A 5 1.73 5.24 -17.31
CA GLU A 5 1.73 3.81 -17.55
C GLU A 5 1.70 3.48 -19.04
N LEU A 6 2.49 2.48 -19.41
CA LEU A 6 2.63 2.09 -20.81
C LEU A 6 1.41 1.26 -21.23
N ASN A 7 0.83 1.62 -22.36
CA ASN A 7 -0.18 0.79 -23.00
C ASN A 7 0.45 -0.46 -23.57
N GLY A 8 -0.10 -1.61 -23.25
CA GLY A 8 0.25 -2.87 -23.90
C GLY A 8 -0.18 -2.88 -25.37
N PRO A 9 0.26 -3.90 -26.14
CA PRO A 9 -0.02 -4.01 -27.58
C PRO A 9 -1.51 -4.04 -27.94
N GLU A 10 -2.38 -4.41 -27.00
CA GLU A 10 -3.84 -4.44 -27.17
C GLU A 10 -4.54 -3.19 -26.64
N GLY A 11 -3.79 -2.12 -26.33
CA GLY A 11 -4.33 -0.87 -25.77
C GLY A 11 -4.71 -0.96 -24.29
N ARG A 12 -4.44 -2.09 -23.62
CA ARG A 12 -4.61 -2.20 -22.17
C ARG A 12 -3.48 -1.47 -21.46
N THR A 13 -3.84 -0.58 -20.56
CA THR A 13 -2.89 0.07 -19.66
C THR A 13 -2.44 -0.94 -18.61
N GLY A 14 -1.14 -1.14 -18.45
CA GLY A 14 -0.61 -1.88 -17.30
C GLY A 14 -0.78 -1.04 -16.04
N TYR A 15 -1.42 -1.57 -15.02
CA TYR A 15 -1.61 -0.85 -13.78
C TYR A 15 -0.57 -1.27 -12.75
N THR A 16 0.19 -0.31 -12.24
CA THR A 16 0.90 -0.50 -10.97
C THR A 16 -0.05 -0.08 -9.86
N TYR A 17 -0.72 -1.04 -9.28
CA TYR A 17 -1.66 -0.80 -8.20
C TYR A 17 -0.91 -0.57 -6.89
N ASP A 18 -0.89 0.66 -6.41
CA ASP A 18 -0.55 0.95 -5.03
C ASP A 18 -1.80 0.77 -4.16
N ASN A 19 -1.94 -0.40 -3.55
CA ASN A 19 -3.04 -0.69 -2.65
C ASN A 19 -2.98 0.10 -1.33
N THR A 20 -1.99 0.99 -1.16
CA THR A 20 -1.88 1.84 0.03
C THR A 20 -2.99 2.87 0.13
N ILE A 21 -3.50 3.34 -1.00
CA ILE A 21 -4.54 4.38 -1.06
C ILE A 21 -5.95 3.80 -0.93
N THR A 22 -6.17 2.58 -1.45
CA THR A 22 -7.51 1.97 -1.50
C THR A 22 -7.72 0.89 -0.46
N ASN A 23 -6.68 0.42 0.20
CA ASN A 23 -6.79 -0.63 1.19
C ASN A 23 -6.92 -0.04 2.61
N ILE A 24 -8.14 0.35 2.97
CA ILE A 24 -8.53 0.80 4.32
C ILE A 24 -8.21 -0.29 5.37
N TYR A 25 -8.05 -1.54 4.94
CA TYR A 25 -7.80 -2.69 5.80
C TYR A 25 -6.36 -3.19 5.70
N LYS A 26 -5.39 -2.34 5.97
CA LYS A 26 -4.01 -2.81 6.14
C LYS A 26 -3.93 -3.66 7.41
N THR A 27 -3.92 -4.95 7.24
CA THR A 27 -3.76 -5.92 8.34
C THR A 27 -2.45 -5.74 9.13
N GLN A 28 -1.50 -4.99 8.60
CA GLN A 28 -0.21 -4.72 9.23
C GLN A 28 -0.22 -3.55 10.23
N GLN A 29 -1.31 -2.78 10.29
CA GLN A 29 -1.47 -1.63 11.18
C GLN A 29 -2.73 -1.76 12.04
N THR A 30 -3.03 -2.95 12.48
CA THR A 30 -4.17 -3.20 13.37
C THR A 30 -3.75 -3.12 14.83
N VAL A 31 -4.62 -2.53 15.65
CA VAL A 31 -4.47 -2.49 17.11
C VAL A 31 -5.42 -3.52 17.71
N CYS A 32 -4.92 -4.30 18.65
CA CYS A 32 -5.71 -5.28 19.39
C CYS A 32 -5.79 -4.90 20.86
N ILE A 33 -6.98 -4.97 21.44
CA ILE A 33 -7.17 -4.87 22.88
C ILE A 33 -7.01 -6.28 23.47
N THR A 34 -6.03 -6.45 24.35
CA THR A 34 -5.78 -7.74 25.00
C THR A 34 -6.69 -7.96 26.21
N THR A 35 -6.83 -9.21 26.63
CA THR A 35 -7.59 -9.58 27.84
C THR A 35 -7.00 -9.03 29.13
N ALA A 36 -5.76 -8.53 29.12
CA ALA A 36 -5.14 -7.85 30.25
C ALA A 36 -5.57 -6.39 30.43
N ASN A 37 -6.34 -5.85 29.47
CA ASN A 37 -6.80 -4.47 29.54
C ASN A 37 -7.99 -4.35 30.52
N GLU A 38 -7.80 -3.58 31.58
CA GLU A 38 -8.83 -3.32 32.61
C GLU A 38 -9.78 -2.14 32.26
N ASN A 39 -9.44 -1.36 31.19
CA ASN A 39 -10.17 -0.16 30.81
C ASN A 39 -10.53 -0.18 29.31
N VAL A 40 -11.21 -1.23 28.87
CA VAL A 40 -11.56 -1.45 27.45
C VAL A 40 -12.28 -0.25 26.84
N GLU A 41 -13.28 0.30 27.56
CA GLU A 41 -14.05 1.45 27.09
C GLU A 41 -13.17 2.68 26.81
N LYS A 42 -12.25 3.01 27.73
CA LYS A 42 -11.33 4.14 27.55
C LYS A 42 -10.35 3.90 26.38
N SER A 43 -9.90 2.66 26.23
CA SER A 43 -9.04 2.27 25.11
C SER A 43 -9.76 2.41 23.76
N MET A 44 -11.03 2.01 23.70
CA MET A 44 -11.87 2.19 22.52
C MET A 44 -12.10 3.66 22.21
N MET A 45 -12.42 4.51 23.21
CA MET A 45 -12.58 5.95 23.04
C MET A 45 -11.31 6.59 22.51
N TRP A 46 -10.13 6.18 23.01
CA TRP A 46 -8.85 6.69 22.54
C TRP A 46 -8.56 6.27 21.08
N MET A 47 -8.88 5.03 20.73
CA MET A 47 -8.73 4.54 19.34
C MET A 47 -9.70 5.24 18.40
N ASP A 48 -10.93 5.48 18.82
CA ASP A 48 -11.94 6.20 18.06
C ASP A 48 -11.57 7.67 17.83
N TYR A 49 -10.92 8.31 18.83
CA TYR A 49 -10.44 9.68 18.71
C TYR A 49 -9.49 9.88 17.51
N VAL A 50 -8.67 8.89 17.18
CA VAL A 50 -7.72 8.97 16.06
C VAL A 50 -8.43 9.18 14.72
N TYR A 51 -9.69 8.71 14.61
CA TYR A 51 -10.53 8.85 13.42
C TYR A 51 -11.46 10.07 13.48
N SER A 52 -11.41 10.88 14.54
CA SER A 52 -12.08 12.17 14.60
C SER A 52 -11.35 13.22 13.74
N PRO A 53 -12.01 14.30 13.29
CA PRO A 53 -11.36 15.36 12.52
C PRO A 53 -10.12 15.96 13.22
N GLU A 54 -10.20 16.16 14.53
CA GLU A 54 -9.06 16.66 15.31
C GLU A 54 -7.96 15.60 15.44
N GLY A 55 -8.34 14.33 15.64
CA GLY A 55 -7.40 13.21 15.73
C GLY A 55 -6.68 12.99 14.40
N GLU A 56 -7.38 13.02 13.28
CA GLU A 56 -6.78 12.91 11.95
C GLU A 56 -5.72 14.00 11.73
N ILE A 57 -6.01 15.26 12.05
CA ILE A 57 -5.05 16.36 11.94
C ILE A 57 -3.85 16.10 12.86
N LEU A 58 -4.11 15.84 14.14
CA LEU A 58 -3.05 15.63 15.13
C LEU A 58 -2.11 14.47 14.76
N PHE A 59 -2.66 13.35 14.31
CA PHE A 59 -1.85 12.16 13.99
C PHE A 59 -1.15 12.25 12.63
N ASN A 60 -1.71 12.98 11.67
CA ASN A 60 -1.11 13.15 10.34
C ASN A 60 -0.16 14.35 10.25
N LEU A 61 -0.52 15.48 10.81
CA LEU A 61 0.19 16.77 10.66
C LEU A 61 0.85 17.23 11.95
N GLY A 62 0.30 16.84 13.10
CA GLY A 62 0.76 17.29 14.41
C GLY A 62 0.07 18.57 14.88
N VAL A 63 0.83 19.57 15.29
CA VAL A 63 0.32 20.80 15.90
C VAL A 63 0.63 22.00 15.01
N GLU A 64 -0.41 22.77 14.67
CA GLU A 64 -0.29 23.98 13.85
C GLU A 64 0.62 25.01 14.53
N GLY A 65 1.46 25.67 13.76
CA GLY A 65 2.48 26.60 14.23
C GLY A 65 3.72 25.93 14.84
N ILE A 66 3.74 24.60 14.99
CA ILE A 66 4.90 23.82 15.47
C ILE A 66 5.39 22.88 14.36
N SER A 67 4.55 21.95 13.94
CA SER A 67 4.91 20.93 12.95
C SER A 67 4.47 21.27 11.53
N TYR A 68 3.38 22.01 11.39
CA TYR A 68 2.87 22.49 10.12
C TYR A 68 2.28 23.89 10.23
N GLU A 69 2.15 24.56 9.09
CA GLU A 69 1.47 25.85 8.92
C GLU A 69 0.59 25.79 7.68
N ILE A 70 -0.50 26.58 7.67
CA ILE A 70 -1.32 26.73 6.46
C ILE A 70 -0.68 27.77 5.56
N GLY A 71 -0.29 27.39 4.36
CA GLY A 71 0.31 28.26 3.37
C GLY A 71 -0.69 29.21 2.70
N GLU A 72 -0.18 30.10 1.84
CA GLU A 72 -1.02 31.03 1.06
C GLU A 72 -1.93 30.29 0.06
N ASP A 73 -1.61 29.06 -0.32
CA ASP A 73 -2.41 28.16 -1.15
C ASP A 73 -3.56 27.49 -0.39
N GLY A 74 -3.67 27.75 0.93
CA GLY A 74 -4.66 27.15 1.82
C GLY A 74 -4.38 25.70 2.20
N LYS A 75 -3.19 25.18 1.86
CA LYS A 75 -2.78 23.82 2.18
C LYS A 75 -1.80 23.79 3.35
N PRO A 76 -1.75 22.68 4.11
CA PRO A 76 -0.74 22.53 5.15
C PRO A 76 0.65 22.28 4.55
N HIS A 77 1.66 22.89 5.12
CA HIS A 77 3.07 22.71 4.79
C HIS A 77 3.85 22.44 6.08
N TYR A 78 4.78 21.51 6.05
CA TYR A 78 5.64 21.27 7.21
C TYR A 78 6.56 22.46 7.47
N THR A 79 6.70 22.80 8.75
CA THR A 79 7.62 23.84 9.20
C THR A 79 9.08 23.40 9.07
N GLU A 80 10.01 24.34 9.19
CA GLU A 80 11.45 24.05 9.22
C GLU A 80 11.84 23.08 10.34
N ALA A 81 11.07 23.02 11.43
CA ALA A 81 11.29 22.07 12.51
C ALA A 81 11.24 20.60 12.01
N LEU A 82 10.49 20.32 10.96
CA LEU A 82 10.41 18.99 10.36
C LEU A 82 11.31 18.82 9.14
N THR A 83 11.47 19.87 8.36
CA THR A 83 12.15 19.78 7.04
C THR A 83 13.65 20.08 7.11
N ASN A 84 14.10 20.79 8.15
CA ASN A 84 15.49 21.26 8.28
C ASN A 84 16.01 21.07 9.72
N ASP A 85 16.06 19.82 10.17
CA ASP A 85 16.56 19.52 11.52
C ASP A 85 18.05 19.88 11.67
N PRO A 86 18.43 20.70 12.67
CA PRO A 86 19.84 21.08 12.89
C PRO A 86 20.77 19.90 13.18
N GLN A 87 20.24 18.74 13.59
CA GLN A 87 21.00 17.52 13.83
C GLN A 87 21.10 16.62 12.60
N GLY A 88 20.52 17.03 11.47
CA GLY A 88 20.55 16.28 10.23
C GLY A 88 19.68 15.01 10.23
N ARG A 89 18.69 14.90 11.12
CA ARG A 89 17.75 13.80 11.12
C ARG A 89 16.84 13.92 9.89
N PRO A 90 16.52 12.82 9.23
CA PRO A 90 15.63 12.84 8.06
C PRO A 90 14.18 13.20 8.47
N GLN A 91 13.44 13.80 7.54
CA GLN A 91 12.08 14.31 7.77
C GLN A 91 11.13 13.25 8.34
N ASN A 92 11.22 12.00 7.91
CA ASN A 92 10.38 10.91 8.44
C ASN A 92 10.62 10.65 9.94
N GLN A 93 11.83 10.82 10.44
CA GLN A 93 12.11 10.73 11.88
C GLN A 93 11.58 11.94 12.63
N MET A 94 11.70 13.13 12.04
CA MET A 94 11.16 14.34 12.64
C MET A 94 9.63 14.30 12.69
N GLN A 95 8.99 13.79 11.65
CA GLN A 95 7.54 13.59 11.62
C GLN A 95 7.05 12.74 12.79
N LEU A 96 7.75 11.62 13.10
CA LEU A 96 7.37 10.75 14.22
C LEU A 96 7.40 11.43 15.60
N LEU A 97 8.13 12.53 15.76
CA LEU A 97 8.16 13.30 17.01
C LEU A 97 6.93 14.19 17.20
N TYR A 98 6.29 14.62 16.10
CA TYR A 98 5.19 15.59 16.12
C TYR A 98 3.87 15.03 15.63
N ALA A 99 3.92 14.07 14.70
CA ALA A 99 2.76 13.46 14.06
C ALA A 99 2.95 11.93 13.96
N PRO A 100 2.66 11.18 15.02
CA PRO A 100 2.99 9.75 15.13
C PRO A 100 2.19 8.85 14.17
N GLY A 101 1.17 9.36 13.48
CA GLY A 101 0.28 8.58 12.63
C GLY A 101 0.90 8.04 11.34
N GLY A 102 2.07 8.55 10.93
CA GLY A 102 2.63 8.31 9.61
C GLY A 102 3.09 6.88 9.31
N SER A 103 3.29 5.99 10.31
CA SER A 103 3.84 4.65 10.03
C SER A 103 3.44 3.52 10.96
N GLN A 104 2.91 3.78 12.14
CA GLN A 104 2.81 2.77 13.20
C GLN A 104 1.41 2.64 13.82
N TRP A 105 0.51 3.57 13.55
CA TRP A 105 -0.81 3.63 14.15
C TRP A 105 -1.92 3.44 13.11
N PRO A 106 -3.04 2.84 13.47
CA PRO A 106 -4.22 2.88 12.64
C PRO A 106 -4.68 4.33 12.57
N VAL A 107 -4.46 4.97 11.44
CA VAL A 107 -4.84 6.34 11.16
C VAL A 107 -5.40 6.42 9.75
N ASN A 108 -6.37 7.28 9.57
CA ASN A 108 -6.82 7.64 8.23
C ASN A 108 -5.80 8.61 7.64
N VAL A 109 -5.01 8.15 6.66
CA VAL A 109 -4.02 9.01 5.98
C VAL A 109 -4.77 9.98 5.08
N THR A 110 -4.67 11.27 5.38
CA THR A 110 -5.32 12.32 4.61
C THR A 110 -4.47 12.74 3.41
N MET A 111 -5.13 13.28 2.37
CA MET A 111 -4.42 13.85 1.22
C MET A 111 -3.51 15.01 1.65
N ASP A 112 -3.95 15.81 2.60
CA ASP A 112 -3.16 16.92 3.15
C ASP A 112 -1.84 16.45 3.75
N ALA A 113 -1.85 15.32 4.48
CA ALA A 113 -0.64 14.71 5.00
C ALA A 113 0.30 14.20 3.89
N LEU A 114 -0.27 13.68 2.81
CA LEU A 114 0.52 13.28 1.63
C LEU A 114 1.14 14.50 0.95
N TYR A 115 0.40 15.59 0.80
CA TYR A 115 0.92 16.84 0.22
C TYR A 115 2.09 17.40 1.04
N CYS A 116 2.00 17.42 2.36
CA CYS A 116 3.09 17.88 3.24
C CYS A 116 4.38 17.06 3.10
N GLN A 117 4.27 15.78 2.75
CA GLN A 117 5.40 14.85 2.72
C GLN A 117 6.11 14.82 1.36
N LYS A 118 5.50 15.35 0.31
CA LYS A 118 5.94 15.18 -1.06
C LYS A 118 6.51 16.46 -1.64
N THR A 119 7.52 16.30 -2.47
CA THR A 119 8.03 17.37 -3.32
C THR A 119 7.08 17.61 -4.51
N ASP A 120 7.15 18.76 -5.15
CA ASP A 120 6.37 19.08 -6.36
C ASP A 120 6.53 18.01 -7.46
N ILE A 121 7.73 17.43 -7.58
CA ILE A 121 8.01 16.35 -8.53
C ILE A 121 7.21 15.09 -8.18
N GLU A 122 7.17 14.72 -6.89
CA GLU A 122 6.42 13.57 -6.40
C GLU A 122 4.92 13.79 -6.48
N LEU A 123 4.45 15.02 -6.21
CA LEU A 123 3.03 15.38 -6.38
C LEU A 123 2.60 15.29 -7.83
N ASN A 124 3.39 15.80 -8.76
CA ASN A 124 3.13 15.67 -10.19
C ASN A 124 3.14 14.20 -10.64
N ALA A 125 4.05 13.39 -10.09
CA ALA A 125 4.07 11.96 -10.33
C ALA A 125 2.79 11.29 -9.80
N PHE A 126 2.37 11.63 -8.60
CA PHE A 126 1.14 11.12 -7.99
C PHE A 126 -0.10 11.47 -8.83
N GLU A 127 -0.22 12.71 -9.28
CA GLU A 127 -1.33 13.15 -10.15
C GLU A 127 -1.32 12.39 -11.49
N THR A 128 -0.13 12.20 -12.07
CA THR A 128 0.03 11.44 -13.33
C THR A 128 -0.42 9.99 -13.17
N TYR A 129 -0.03 9.33 -12.08
CA TYR A 129 -0.41 7.93 -11.82
C TYR A 129 -1.88 7.81 -11.40
N SER A 130 -2.40 8.74 -10.61
CA SER A 130 -3.80 8.73 -10.17
C SER A 130 -4.79 8.95 -11.30
N SER A 131 -4.38 9.60 -12.39
CA SER A 131 -5.25 9.80 -13.57
C SER A 131 -5.56 8.50 -14.33
N ASN A 132 -4.83 7.43 -14.08
CA ASN A 132 -4.93 6.13 -14.76
C ASN A 132 -5.42 5.01 -13.83
N ILE A 133 -6.10 5.33 -12.74
CA ILE A 133 -6.66 4.31 -11.85
C ILE A 133 -7.72 3.51 -12.61
N PRO A 134 -7.63 2.16 -12.67
CA PRO A 134 -8.61 1.33 -13.34
C PRO A 134 -9.97 1.43 -12.65
N GLU A 135 -11.03 1.11 -13.40
CA GLU A 135 -12.33 0.91 -12.77
C GLU A 135 -12.23 -0.17 -11.67
N THR A 136 -12.97 0.02 -10.57
CA THR A 136 -12.92 -0.90 -9.42
C THR A 136 -13.25 -2.35 -9.76
N SER A 137 -13.96 -2.58 -10.87
CA SER A 137 -14.26 -3.92 -11.41
C SER A 137 -13.03 -4.68 -11.92
N GLU A 138 -11.93 -3.99 -12.23
CA GLU A 138 -10.67 -4.58 -12.71
C GLU A 138 -9.69 -4.87 -11.57
N ILE A 139 -10.02 -4.46 -10.34
CA ILE A 139 -9.17 -4.63 -9.16
C ILE A 139 -9.68 -5.82 -8.36
N LEU A 140 -8.76 -6.73 -8.05
CA LEU A 140 -9.08 -7.86 -7.20
C LEU A 140 -9.49 -7.36 -5.79
N PRO A 141 -10.71 -7.71 -5.30
CA PRO A 141 -11.15 -7.27 -3.98
C PRO A 141 -10.28 -7.87 -2.87
N PRO A 142 -10.22 -7.24 -1.69
CA PRO A 142 -9.44 -7.71 -0.56
C PRO A 142 -10.12 -8.92 0.11
N PHE A 143 -9.96 -10.12 -0.46
CA PHE A 143 -10.40 -11.36 0.17
C PHE A 143 -9.25 -12.03 0.93
N THR A 144 -9.60 -12.86 1.89
CA THR A 144 -8.64 -13.61 2.70
C THR A 144 -8.79 -15.11 2.48
N LEU A 145 -7.66 -15.80 2.46
CA LEU A 145 -7.62 -17.27 2.47
C LEU A 145 -7.89 -17.79 3.89
N THR A 146 -8.52 -18.92 4.02
CA THR A 146 -8.59 -19.65 5.29
C THR A 146 -7.22 -20.26 5.62
N GLU A 147 -7.02 -20.68 6.88
CA GLU A 147 -5.78 -21.34 7.29
C GLU A 147 -5.51 -22.62 6.52
N GLU A 148 -6.55 -23.39 6.21
CA GLU A 148 -6.45 -24.62 5.41
C GLU A 148 -6.04 -24.31 3.97
N GLU A 149 -6.69 -23.33 3.34
CA GLU A 149 -6.37 -22.86 1.99
C GLU A 149 -4.93 -22.38 1.89
N MET A 150 -4.51 -21.51 2.82
CA MET A 150 -3.13 -21.01 2.85
C MET A 150 -2.13 -22.16 3.05
N SER A 151 -2.38 -23.07 3.98
CA SER A 151 -1.50 -24.22 4.23
C SER A 151 -1.35 -25.11 3.00
N SER A 152 -2.42 -25.28 2.21
CA SER A 152 -2.41 -26.13 1.01
C SER A 152 -1.51 -25.63 -0.11
N ILE A 153 -1.29 -24.31 -0.20
CA ILE A 153 -0.56 -23.66 -1.29
C ILE A 153 0.75 -23.00 -0.88
N THR A 154 1.04 -22.84 0.42
CA THR A 154 2.20 -22.07 0.88
C THR A 154 3.53 -22.47 0.24
N SER A 155 3.82 -23.77 0.13
CA SER A 155 5.05 -24.24 -0.50
C SER A 155 5.09 -23.90 -1.99
N LYS A 156 4.00 -24.18 -2.71
CA LYS A 156 3.88 -23.91 -4.16
C LYS A 156 3.98 -22.41 -4.44
N LEU A 157 3.30 -21.58 -3.63
CA LEU A 157 3.33 -20.12 -3.74
C LEU A 157 4.74 -19.58 -3.54
N THR A 158 5.50 -20.13 -2.60
CA THR A 158 6.89 -19.76 -2.37
C THR A 158 7.77 -20.11 -3.58
N ASP A 159 7.63 -21.32 -4.12
CA ASP A 159 8.40 -21.77 -5.28
C ASP A 159 8.05 -20.95 -6.53
N VAL A 160 6.77 -20.69 -6.76
CA VAL A 160 6.28 -19.84 -7.85
C VAL A 160 6.84 -18.43 -7.76
N ASN A 161 6.73 -17.77 -6.59
CA ASN A 161 7.22 -16.41 -6.41
C ASN A 161 8.74 -16.34 -6.60
N THR A 162 9.49 -17.28 -6.05
CA THR A 162 10.94 -17.34 -6.23
C THR A 162 11.30 -17.45 -7.73
N TYR A 163 10.62 -18.33 -8.46
CA TYR A 163 10.87 -18.48 -9.89
C TYR A 163 10.45 -17.24 -10.69
N VAL A 164 9.35 -16.58 -10.35
CA VAL A 164 8.92 -15.31 -10.99
C VAL A 164 10.02 -14.26 -10.84
N ASP A 165 10.56 -14.07 -9.63
CA ASP A 165 11.63 -13.10 -9.40
C ASP A 165 12.90 -13.43 -10.20
N GLU A 166 13.28 -14.72 -10.28
CA GLU A 166 14.41 -15.17 -11.09
C GLU A 166 14.17 -14.95 -12.58
N ALA A 167 12.97 -15.25 -13.08
CA ALA A 167 12.60 -15.07 -14.48
C ALA A 167 12.58 -13.60 -14.87
N LEU A 168 11.99 -12.72 -14.04
CA LEU A 168 11.99 -11.27 -14.26
C LEU A 168 13.41 -10.70 -14.29
N GLY A 169 14.27 -11.13 -13.37
CA GLY A 169 15.68 -10.76 -13.37
C GLY A 169 16.40 -11.21 -14.66
N SER A 170 16.09 -12.44 -15.12
CA SER A 170 16.67 -13.00 -16.35
C SER A 170 16.20 -12.28 -17.61
N LEU A 171 14.91 -11.91 -17.66
CA LEU A 171 14.34 -11.09 -18.74
C LEU A 171 14.98 -9.70 -18.77
N ALA A 172 15.12 -9.05 -17.61
CA ALA A 172 15.69 -7.69 -17.51
C ALA A 172 17.12 -7.59 -18.03
N ILE A 173 17.92 -8.64 -17.85
CA ILE A 173 19.32 -8.70 -18.34
C ILE A 173 19.45 -9.39 -19.71
N GLY A 174 18.34 -9.73 -20.36
CA GLY A 174 18.33 -10.36 -21.68
C GLY A 174 18.81 -11.82 -21.72
N LYS A 175 18.84 -12.53 -20.58
CA LYS A 175 19.20 -13.95 -20.50
C LYS A 175 18.06 -14.86 -20.99
N ILE A 176 16.83 -14.41 -20.80
CA ILE A 176 15.60 -15.00 -21.38
C ILE A 176 15.01 -13.91 -22.27
N SER A 177 14.59 -14.25 -23.48
CA SER A 177 13.91 -13.32 -24.37
C SER A 177 12.39 -13.25 -24.08
N ILE A 178 11.73 -12.19 -24.53
CA ILE A 178 10.28 -12.05 -24.41
C ILE A 178 9.54 -13.18 -25.10
N GLU A 179 10.04 -13.64 -26.25
CA GLU A 179 9.47 -14.73 -27.04
C GLU A 179 9.55 -16.09 -26.31
N GLU A 180 10.46 -16.23 -25.35
CA GLU A 180 10.60 -17.44 -24.53
C GLU A 180 9.64 -17.48 -23.33
N ILE A 181 8.88 -16.43 -23.06
CA ILE A 181 7.93 -16.42 -21.95
C ILE A 181 6.95 -17.61 -22.08
N ASP A 182 6.31 -17.76 -23.24
CA ASP A 182 5.30 -18.80 -23.46
C ASP A 182 5.88 -20.21 -23.51
N THR A 183 7.15 -20.35 -23.91
CA THR A 183 7.77 -21.66 -24.14
C THR A 183 8.66 -22.14 -22.98
N VAL A 184 9.11 -21.22 -22.14
CA VAL A 184 10.02 -21.52 -21.02
C VAL A 184 9.41 -21.13 -19.68
N VAL A 185 8.96 -19.87 -19.54
CA VAL A 185 8.52 -19.34 -18.24
C VAL A 185 7.17 -19.93 -17.84
N ILE A 186 6.17 -19.87 -18.71
CA ILE A 186 4.81 -20.37 -18.41
C ILE A 186 4.81 -21.87 -18.10
N PRO A 187 5.43 -22.76 -18.93
CA PRO A 187 5.46 -24.19 -18.61
C PRO A 187 6.19 -24.50 -17.30
N ARG A 188 7.17 -23.69 -16.93
CA ARG A 188 7.86 -23.85 -15.64
C ARG A 188 6.94 -23.48 -14.47
N LEU A 189 6.20 -22.39 -14.55
CA LEU A 189 5.19 -22.00 -13.56
C LEU A 189 4.13 -23.07 -13.39
N GLU A 190 3.64 -23.65 -14.48
CA GLU A 190 2.70 -24.78 -14.46
C GLU A 190 3.29 -25.98 -13.71
N SER A 191 4.55 -26.33 -13.99
CA SER A 191 5.25 -27.42 -13.32
C SER A 191 5.46 -27.19 -11.81
N LEU A 192 5.51 -25.92 -11.37
CA LEU A 192 5.59 -25.52 -9.96
C LEU A 192 4.22 -25.49 -9.26
N GLY A 193 3.13 -25.73 -10.00
CA GLY A 193 1.79 -25.84 -9.47
C GLY A 193 1.05 -24.52 -9.35
N ILE A 194 1.33 -23.54 -10.24
CA ILE A 194 0.59 -22.27 -10.28
C ILE A 194 -0.91 -22.49 -10.46
N GLY A 195 -1.33 -23.52 -11.20
CA GLY A 195 -2.73 -23.89 -11.37
C GLY A 195 -3.44 -24.16 -10.05
N ASP A 196 -2.84 -24.95 -9.18
CA ASP A 196 -3.42 -25.24 -7.85
C ASP A 196 -3.52 -23.98 -6.97
N VAL A 197 -2.54 -23.08 -7.10
CA VAL A 197 -2.58 -21.77 -6.40
C VAL A 197 -3.76 -20.93 -6.91
N LEU A 198 -3.93 -20.82 -8.22
CA LEU A 198 -5.03 -20.07 -8.84
C LEU A 198 -6.39 -20.64 -8.46
N ASP A 199 -6.54 -21.96 -8.43
CA ASP A 199 -7.79 -22.62 -8.02
C ASP A 199 -8.21 -22.26 -6.60
N VAL A 200 -7.25 -22.23 -5.67
CA VAL A 200 -7.52 -21.83 -4.28
C VAL A 200 -7.89 -20.34 -4.20
N TYR A 201 -7.21 -19.47 -4.92
CA TYR A 201 -7.55 -18.05 -4.99
C TYR A 201 -8.93 -17.84 -5.62
N GLN A 202 -9.28 -18.60 -6.66
CA GLN A 202 -10.60 -18.54 -7.29
C GLN A 202 -11.72 -18.92 -6.31
N ILE A 203 -11.54 -19.98 -5.54
CA ILE A 203 -12.51 -20.40 -4.50
C ILE A 203 -12.68 -19.29 -3.45
N ALA A 204 -11.59 -18.69 -3.00
CA ALA A 204 -11.64 -17.60 -2.02
C ALA A 204 -12.33 -16.35 -2.57
N TYR A 205 -12.07 -16.00 -3.82
CA TYR A 205 -12.75 -14.91 -4.53
C TYR A 205 -14.25 -15.16 -4.66
N GLU A 206 -14.67 -16.34 -5.10
CA GLU A 206 -16.09 -16.70 -5.21
C GLU A 206 -16.80 -16.65 -3.85
N ARG A 207 -16.14 -17.12 -2.79
CA ARG A 207 -16.64 -17.01 -1.43
C ARG A 207 -16.81 -15.54 -1.00
N TYR A 208 -15.91 -14.66 -1.36
CA TYR A 208 -16.02 -13.23 -1.09
C TYR A 208 -17.21 -12.64 -1.84
N MET A 209 -17.30 -12.85 -3.16
CA MET A 209 -18.37 -12.34 -4.01
C MET A 209 -19.75 -12.84 -3.61
N SER A 210 -19.85 -14.04 -3.03
CA SER A 210 -21.13 -14.58 -2.55
C SER A 210 -21.67 -13.89 -1.28
N LYS A 211 -20.85 -13.08 -0.60
CA LYS A 211 -21.21 -12.33 0.61
C LYS A 211 -21.35 -10.82 0.37
N ALA A 212 -20.88 -10.34 -0.79
CA ALA A 212 -21.01 -8.95 -1.21
C ALA A 212 -22.38 -8.72 -1.86
#